data_73b035fd1ceee1ffae996eb1b1394307
#
_entry.id   73b035fd1ceee1ffae996eb1b1394307
#
_cell.length_a   1.000
_cell.length_b   1.000
_cell.length_c   1.000
_cell.angle_alpha   90.00
_cell.angle_beta   90.00
_cell.angle_gamma   90.00
#
_symmetry.space_group_name_H-M   'P 1'
#
loop_
_entity.id
_entity.type
_entity.pdbx_description
1 polymer ?
#
loop_
_entity_poly.entity_id
_entity_poly.type
_entity_poly.pdbx_seq_one_letter_code
_entity_poly.pdbx_strand_id
1 'polypeptide(L)'
;MPPADDLELIATTDGRVPGRRGRATRQRLLECTAELLVATPWRSIKVIDIARQAGTSPATFYQYFENVEAAITVLAEELVEGVGVLAGVVDGDWSEEASWATAVAVVEGFMEYWETNRAVFRVVELTTVEGDLRFQGLRVRALNAVTVTLARVIATASDGSPAGSDPMAAAGTLIAMLAQVAGHRYGFEFWGIRTASLVDSQARLLHWAVTGRPAPEGVQVAGADGPLPRTGPVVGGGAAAARTAQVKAARSKAGAGKVSGGTTRPPRSAPRASD
;
A
#
# COMPACT_ATOMS: atom_id res chain seq x y z
N MET A 1 -17.68 25.13 3.24
CA MET A 1 -17.45 24.53 4.56
C MET A 1 -17.24 23.04 4.29
N PRO A 2 -16.14 22.41 4.68
CA PRO A 2 -15.94 20.98 4.47
C PRO A 2 -17.08 20.22 5.19
N PRO A 3 -17.47 19.02 4.71
CA PRO A 3 -18.44 18.19 5.38
C PRO A 3 -17.97 17.86 6.81
N ALA A 4 -18.91 17.56 7.71
CA ALA A 4 -18.61 17.37 9.13
C ALA A 4 -17.62 16.19 9.38
N ASP A 5 -17.66 15.17 8.52
CA ASP A 5 -16.78 14.00 8.59
C ASP A 5 -15.31 14.36 8.32
N ASP A 6 -15.02 15.30 7.40
CA ASP A 6 -13.66 15.79 7.14
C ASP A 6 -13.05 16.54 8.32
N LEU A 7 -13.88 17.16 9.16
CA LEU A 7 -13.41 17.88 10.35
C LEU A 7 -12.98 16.94 11.47
N GLU A 8 -13.60 15.79 11.58
CA GLU A 8 -13.27 14.77 12.60
C GLU A 8 -11.93 14.10 12.29
N LEU A 9 -11.64 13.84 11.01
CA LEU A 9 -10.35 13.30 10.54
C LEU A 9 -9.17 14.24 10.74
N ILE A 10 -9.42 15.55 10.84
CA ILE A 10 -8.38 16.59 10.96
C ILE A 10 -8.19 17.04 12.41
N ALA A 11 -9.16 16.79 13.29
CA ALA A 11 -9.12 17.26 14.67
C ALA A 11 -7.95 16.66 15.47
N THR A 12 -7.47 17.40 16.46
CA THR A 12 -6.55 16.91 17.48
C THR A 12 -7.31 16.05 18.50
N THR A 13 -6.61 15.29 19.32
CA THR A 13 -7.22 14.43 20.37
C THR A 13 -8.08 15.19 21.37
N ASP A 14 -7.89 16.51 21.51
CA ASP A 14 -8.72 17.40 22.33
C ASP A 14 -9.88 18.07 21.55
N GLY A 15 -10.13 17.63 20.31
CA GLY A 15 -11.25 18.08 19.46
C GLY A 15 -11.01 19.44 18.77
N ARG A 16 -9.80 20.00 18.84
CA ARG A 16 -9.49 21.27 18.16
C ARG A 16 -9.09 21.03 16.72
N VAL A 17 -9.56 21.89 15.81
CA VAL A 17 -9.08 21.89 14.43
C VAL A 17 -7.73 22.62 14.36
N PRO A 18 -6.63 21.95 14.01
CA PRO A 18 -5.32 22.56 13.98
C PRO A 18 -5.20 23.62 12.89
N GLY A 19 -4.52 24.73 13.19
CA GLY A 19 -4.15 25.71 12.19
C GLY A 19 -3.15 25.16 11.16
N ARG A 20 -2.78 25.97 10.16
CA ARG A 20 -1.88 25.58 9.05
C ARG A 20 -0.62 24.82 9.51
N ARG A 21 0.06 25.33 10.56
CA ARG A 21 1.27 24.69 11.10
C ARG A 21 0.99 23.33 11.75
N GLY A 22 -0.13 23.23 12.48
CA GLY A 22 -0.54 21.98 13.11
C GLY A 22 -0.93 20.91 12.08
N ARG A 23 -1.62 21.31 11.00
CA ARG A 23 -1.92 20.40 9.88
C ARG A 23 -0.65 19.88 9.22
N ALA A 24 0.35 20.73 8.97
CA ALA A 24 1.63 20.30 8.43
C ALA A 24 2.36 19.30 9.35
N THR A 25 2.31 19.52 10.68
CA THR A 25 2.90 18.59 11.65
C THR A 25 2.17 17.23 11.65
N ARG A 26 0.81 17.26 11.64
CA ARG A 26 0.00 16.06 11.57
C ARG A 26 0.30 15.26 10.30
N GLN A 27 0.34 15.92 9.16
CA GLN A 27 0.66 15.31 7.88
C GLN A 27 2.05 14.68 7.90
N ARG A 28 3.05 15.37 8.44
CA ARG A 28 4.41 14.83 8.56
C ARG A 28 4.47 13.58 9.46
N LEU A 29 3.67 13.52 10.52
CA LEU A 29 3.57 12.32 11.37
C LEU A 29 2.94 11.15 10.60
N LEU A 30 1.92 11.37 9.77
CA LEU A 30 1.32 10.35 8.91
C LEU A 30 2.30 9.84 7.87
N GLU A 31 3.02 10.72 7.16
CA GLU A 31 4.06 10.36 6.20
C GLU A 31 5.14 9.49 6.84
N CYS A 32 5.67 9.89 8.00
CA CYS A 32 6.65 9.10 8.74
C CYS A 32 6.10 7.74 9.19
N THR A 33 4.82 7.68 9.56
CA THR A 33 4.16 6.41 9.89
C THR A 33 4.10 5.50 8.67
N ALA A 34 3.70 6.02 7.51
CA ALA A 34 3.66 5.27 6.25
C ALA A 34 5.06 4.79 5.83
N GLU A 35 6.08 5.65 5.92
CA GLU A 35 7.48 5.30 5.63
C GLU A 35 7.98 4.16 6.52
N LEU A 36 7.69 4.19 7.82
CA LEU A 36 8.07 3.12 8.76
C LEU A 36 7.36 1.80 8.45
N LEU A 37 6.11 1.84 8.01
CA LEU A 37 5.34 0.66 7.62
C LEU A 37 5.96 -0.11 6.45
N VAL A 38 6.77 0.53 5.61
CA VAL A 38 7.44 -0.13 4.48
C VAL A 38 8.40 -1.22 4.96
N ALA A 39 9.19 -0.92 6.00
CA ALA A 39 10.28 -1.80 6.46
C ALA A 39 10.00 -2.49 7.80
N THR A 40 9.02 -2.02 8.56
CA THR A 40 8.77 -2.46 9.94
C THR A 40 7.36 -3.05 10.08
N PRO A 41 7.20 -4.23 10.70
CA PRO A 41 5.87 -4.72 11.06
C PRO A 41 5.14 -3.70 11.93
N TRP A 42 3.89 -3.39 11.61
CA TRP A 42 3.16 -2.28 12.24
C TRP A 42 3.09 -2.39 13.77
N ARG A 43 2.95 -3.60 14.32
CA ARG A 43 2.94 -3.85 15.78
C ARG A 43 4.28 -3.58 16.47
N SER A 44 5.36 -3.45 15.71
CA SER A 44 6.70 -3.13 16.22
C SER A 44 7.03 -1.65 16.16
N ILE A 45 6.20 -0.85 15.48
CA ILE A 45 6.37 0.60 15.35
C ILE A 45 5.99 1.25 16.68
N LYS A 46 6.87 2.13 17.18
CA LYS A 46 6.64 2.87 18.42
C LYS A 46 6.47 4.35 18.14
N VAL A 47 5.64 5.01 18.94
CA VAL A 47 5.43 6.46 18.85
C VAL A 47 6.74 7.25 18.85
N ILE A 48 7.73 6.82 19.63
CA ILE A 48 9.04 7.49 19.70
C ILE A 48 9.80 7.43 18.37
N ASP A 49 9.62 6.37 17.58
CA ASP A 49 10.29 6.22 16.28
C ASP A 49 9.64 7.13 15.25
N ILE A 50 8.31 7.21 15.23
CA ILE A 50 7.54 8.13 14.37
C ILE A 50 7.89 9.59 14.71
N ALA A 51 7.85 9.96 15.99
CA ALA A 51 8.12 11.32 16.43
C ALA A 51 9.57 11.75 16.11
N ARG A 52 10.54 10.86 16.30
CA ARG A 52 11.93 11.09 15.94
C ARG A 52 12.11 11.32 14.44
N GLN A 53 11.48 10.49 13.61
CA GLN A 53 11.55 10.62 12.16
C GLN A 53 10.87 11.89 11.66
N ALA A 54 9.77 12.29 12.30
CA ALA A 54 9.06 13.53 12.00
C ALA A 54 9.75 14.80 12.54
N GLY A 55 10.86 14.66 13.28
CA GLY A 55 11.57 15.79 13.89
C GLY A 55 10.79 16.47 15.01
N THR A 56 9.98 15.70 15.78
CA THR A 56 9.12 16.22 16.84
C THR A 56 9.24 15.35 18.13
N SER A 57 8.43 15.66 19.15
CA SER A 57 8.40 14.90 20.39
C SER A 57 7.25 13.88 20.42
N PRO A 58 7.35 12.80 21.23
CA PRO A 58 6.22 11.90 21.49
C PRO A 58 4.99 12.63 22.03
N ALA A 59 5.16 13.67 22.83
CA ALA A 59 4.05 14.49 23.31
C ALA A 59 3.30 15.20 22.17
N THR A 60 4.03 15.62 21.13
CA THR A 60 3.41 16.21 19.94
C THR A 60 2.63 15.16 19.15
N PHE A 61 3.10 13.91 19.05
CA PHE A 61 2.36 12.83 18.43
C PHE A 61 1.01 12.62 19.12
N TYR A 62 1.00 12.53 20.46
CA TYR A 62 -0.22 12.31 21.25
C TYR A 62 -1.23 13.47 21.18
N GLN A 63 -0.84 14.64 20.72
CA GLN A 63 -1.78 15.74 20.42
C GLN A 63 -2.66 15.43 19.19
N TYR A 64 -2.18 14.58 18.24
CA TYR A 64 -2.87 14.28 17.00
C TYR A 64 -3.44 12.85 16.94
N PHE A 65 -2.78 11.91 17.58
CA PHE A 65 -3.14 10.49 17.51
C PHE A 65 -3.03 9.85 18.89
N GLU A 66 -4.04 9.11 19.29
CA GLU A 66 -4.06 8.41 20.56
C GLU A 66 -2.95 7.34 20.66
N ASN A 67 -2.70 6.66 19.55
CA ASN A 67 -1.71 5.61 19.42
C ASN A 67 -1.31 5.40 17.95
N VAL A 68 -0.37 4.49 17.68
CA VAL A 68 0.09 4.17 16.33
C VAL A 68 -1.04 3.63 15.45
N GLU A 69 -1.95 2.83 16.03
CA GLU A 69 -3.09 2.27 15.31
C GLU A 69 -4.04 3.36 14.82
N ALA A 70 -4.31 4.40 15.63
CA ALA A 70 -5.10 5.55 15.23
C ALA A 70 -4.49 6.30 14.04
N ALA A 71 -3.17 6.48 14.01
CA ALA A 71 -2.48 7.06 12.87
C ALA A 71 -2.60 6.20 11.60
N ILE A 72 -2.51 4.87 11.74
CA ILE A 72 -2.69 3.92 10.64
C ILE A 72 -4.14 3.92 10.14
N THR A 73 -5.12 4.04 11.03
CA THR A 73 -6.54 4.13 10.65
C THR A 73 -6.77 5.35 9.76
N VAL A 74 -6.21 6.51 10.11
CA VAL A 74 -6.29 7.71 9.27
C VAL A 74 -5.64 7.50 7.90
N LEU A 75 -4.46 6.87 7.84
CA LEU A 75 -3.82 6.51 6.56
C LEU A 75 -4.70 5.58 5.72
N ALA A 76 -5.41 4.66 6.36
CA ALA A 76 -6.34 3.75 5.69
C ALA A 76 -7.60 4.48 5.20
N GLU A 77 -8.06 5.51 5.90
CA GLU A 77 -9.17 6.39 5.48
C GLU A 77 -8.77 7.26 4.28
N GLU A 78 -7.59 7.89 4.30
CA GLU A 78 -7.03 8.61 3.16
C GLU A 78 -6.89 7.70 1.92
N LEU A 79 -6.55 6.42 2.15
CA LEU A 79 -6.48 5.41 1.11
C LEU A 79 -7.87 5.11 0.51
N VAL A 80 -8.93 5.03 1.34
CA VAL A 80 -10.30 4.85 0.86
C VAL A 80 -10.73 5.98 -0.08
N GLU A 81 -10.42 7.22 0.28
CA GLU A 81 -10.72 8.39 -0.55
C GLU A 81 -9.94 8.36 -1.87
N GLY A 82 -8.65 7.99 -1.80
CA GLY A 82 -7.79 7.91 -2.98
C GLY A 82 -8.23 6.85 -4.01
N VAL A 83 -8.80 5.72 -3.58
CA VAL A 83 -9.36 4.71 -4.50
C VAL A 83 -10.49 5.28 -5.37
N GLY A 84 -11.20 6.31 -4.89
CA GLY A 84 -12.23 6.99 -5.67
C GLY A 84 -11.75 7.51 -7.04
N VAL A 85 -10.46 7.83 -7.16
CA VAL A 85 -9.85 8.22 -8.44
C VAL A 85 -9.95 7.09 -9.48
N LEU A 86 -9.81 5.84 -9.05
CA LEU A 86 -9.94 4.67 -9.95
C LEU A 86 -11.37 4.53 -10.50
N ALA A 87 -12.38 4.97 -9.77
CA ALA A 87 -13.75 4.98 -10.28
C ALA A 87 -13.88 5.91 -11.50
N GLY A 88 -13.16 7.04 -11.50
CA GLY A 88 -13.11 7.94 -12.66
C GLY A 88 -12.44 7.31 -13.89
N VAL A 89 -11.42 6.48 -13.69
CA VAL A 89 -10.77 5.73 -14.79
C VAL A 89 -11.70 4.65 -15.32
N VAL A 90 -12.42 3.94 -14.44
CA VAL A 90 -13.43 2.93 -14.83
C VAL A 90 -14.60 3.56 -15.59
N ASP A 91 -14.98 4.79 -15.27
CA ASP A 91 -16.04 5.55 -15.97
C ASP A 91 -15.57 6.14 -17.31
N GLY A 92 -14.43 5.72 -17.80
CA GLY A 92 -13.88 6.16 -19.07
C GLY A 92 -14.66 5.72 -20.30
N ASP A 93 -14.10 5.95 -21.48
CA ASP A 93 -14.72 5.61 -22.76
C ASP A 93 -14.56 4.11 -23.07
N TRP A 94 -15.71 3.41 -23.18
CA TRP A 94 -15.80 1.99 -23.53
C TRP A 94 -16.32 1.78 -24.97
N SER A 95 -16.22 2.80 -25.83
CA SER A 95 -16.48 2.66 -27.28
C SER A 95 -15.55 1.61 -27.91
N GLU A 96 -15.87 1.19 -29.13
CA GLU A 96 -15.09 0.18 -29.85
C GLU A 96 -13.62 0.60 -30.00
N GLU A 97 -13.38 1.88 -30.26
CA GLU A 97 -12.04 2.44 -30.48
C GLU A 97 -11.23 2.60 -29.17
N ALA A 98 -11.90 2.94 -28.06
CA ALA A 98 -11.22 3.32 -26.81
C ALA A 98 -11.21 2.23 -25.73
N SER A 99 -12.11 1.25 -25.82
CA SER A 99 -12.35 0.26 -24.75
C SER A 99 -11.11 -0.54 -24.34
N TRP A 100 -10.23 -0.87 -25.28
CA TRP A 100 -8.98 -1.56 -24.97
C TRP A 100 -8.03 -0.67 -24.14
N ALA A 101 -7.84 0.58 -24.55
CA ALA A 101 -6.99 1.52 -23.83
C ALA A 101 -7.56 1.80 -22.44
N THR A 102 -8.87 1.93 -22.31
CA THR A 102 -9.55 2.10 -21.01
C THR A 102 -9.34 0.88 -20.11
N ALA A 103 -9.48 -0.34 -20.64
CA ALA A 103 -9.23 -1.57 -19.87
C ALA A 103 -7.79 -1.64 -19.36
N VAL A 104 -6.82 -1.29 -20.19
CA VAL A 104 -5.39 -1.23 -19.77
C VAL A 104 -5.20 -0.17 -18.69
N ALA A 105 -5.72 1.04 -18.90
CA ALA A 105 -5.58 2.13 -17.92
C ALA A 105 -6.19 1.80 -16.54
N VAL A 106 -7.32 1.09 -16.51
CA VAL A 106 -7.93 0.61 -15.25
C VAL A 106 -7.00 -0.35 -14.54
N VAL A 107 -6.46 -1.35 -15.24
CA VAL A 107 -5.55 -2.34 -14.63
C VAL A 107 -4.25 -1.71 -14.15
N GLU A 108 -3.63 -0.85 -14.97
CA GLU A 108 -2.42 -0.12 -14.59
C GLU A 108 -2.67 0.77 -13.39
N GLY A 109 -3.80 1.48 -13.35
CA GLY A 109 -4.20 2.31 -12.22
C GLY A 109 -4.32 1.50 -10.92
N PHE A 110 -4.92 0.30 -10.97
CA PHE A 110 -4.95 -0.61 -9.81
C PHE A 110 -3.56 -1.02 -9.38
N MET A 111 -2.70 -1.44 -10.31
CA MET A 111 -1.33 -1.86 -10.01
C MET A 111 -0.51 -0.75 -9.37
N GLU A 112 -0.56 0.46 -9.92
CA GLU A 112 0.16 1.63 -9.41
C GLU A 112 -0.36 2.05 -8.03
N TYR A 113 -1.69 2.10 -7.87
CA TYR A 113 -2.33 2.49 -6.61
C TYR A 113 -1.97 1.53 -5.47
N TRP A 114 -2.01 0.22 -5.72
CA TRP A 114 -1.61 -0.79 -4.74
C TRP A 114 -0.12 -0.74 -4.42
N GLU A 115 0.73 -0.51 -5.41
CA GLU A 115 2.16 -0.40 -5.16
C GLU A 115 2.51 0.81 -4.30
N THR A 116 1.95 1.97 -4.64
CA THR A 116 2.18 3.22 -3.91
C THR A 116 1.73 3.11 -2.45
N ASN A 117 0.61 2.43 -2.21
CA ASN A 117 -0.02 2.34 -0.88
C ASN A 117 0.19 0.97 -0.20
N ARG A 118 1.09 0.15 -0.71
CA ARG A 118 1.28 -1.25 -0.33
C ARG A 118 1.45 -1.48 1.17
N ALA A 119 2.17 -0.60 1.85
CA ALA A 119 2.44 -0.73 3.27
C ALA A 119 1.16 -0.60 4.11
N VAL A 120 0.29 0.34 3.74
CA VAL A 120 -0.99 0.57 4.41
C VAL A 120 -1.98 -0.56 4.07
N PHE A 121 -2.09 -0.96 2.80
CA PHE A 121 -2.93 -2.08 2.39
C PHE A 121 -2.59 -3.37 3.14
N ARG A 122 -1.30 -3.66 3.33
CA ARG A 122 -0.87 -4.82 4.10
C ARG A 122 -1.41 -4.82 5.54
N VAL A 123 -1.47 -3.66 6.19
CA VAL A 123 -2.05 -3.56 7.53
C VAL A 123 -3.56 -3.75 7.48
N VAL A 124 -4.23 -3.09 6.53
CA VAL A 124 -5.69 -3.24 6.33
C VAL A 124 -6.07 -4.70 6.10
N GLU A 125 -5.33 -5.43 5.27
CA GLU A 125 -5.58 -6.86 5.03
C GLU A 125 -5.38 -7.71 6.28
N LEU A 126 -4.24 -7.54 6.97
CA LEU A 126 -3.93 -8.31 8.17
C LEU A 126 -4.96 -8.08 9.27
N THR A 127 -5.33 -6.84 9.55
CA THR A 127 -6.31 -6.50 10.58
C THR A 127 -7.72 -6.93 10.20
N THR A 128 -8.07 -6.89 8.92
CA THR A 128 -9.34 -7.43 8.40
C THR A 128 -9.44 -8.94 8.62
N VAL A 129 -8.37 -9.70 8.34
CA VAL A 129 -8.32 -11.15 8.57
C VAL A 129 -8.37 -11.49 10.06
N GLU A 130 -7.80 -10.64 10.92
CA GLU A 130 -7.86 -10.77 12.36
C GLU A 130 -9.26 -10.42 12.96
N GLY A 131 -10.18 -9.94 12.12
CA GLY A 131 -11.58 -9.68 12.51
C GLY A 131 -11.87 -8.26 12.99
N ASP A 132 -10.98 -7.30 12.77
CA ASP A 132 -11.25 -5.89 13.09
C ASP A 132 -12.30 -5.30 12.15
N LEU A 133 -13.50 -5.04 12.68
CA LEU A 133 -14.65 -4.55 11.91
C LEU A 133 -14.43 -3.14 11.31
N ARG A 134 -13.57 -2.31 11.92
CA ARG A 134 -13.25 -0.97 11.39
C ARG A 134 -12.50 -1.11 10.08
N PHE A 135 -11.46 -1.93 10.04
CA PHE A 135 -10.67 -2.19 8.84
C PHE A 135 -11.44 -2.97 7.77
N GLN A 136 -12.34 -3.87 8.18
CA GLN A 136 -13.31 -4.48 7.25
C GLN A 136 -14.19 -3.42 6.58
N GLY A 137 -14.74 -2.49 7.37
CA GLY A 137 -15.55 -1.38 6.87
C GLY A 137 -14.77 -0.49 5.90
N LEU A 138 -13.51 -0.16 6.21
CA LEU A 138 -12.62 0.61 5.34
C LEU A 138 -12.40 -0.09 4.00
N ARG A 139 -12.07 -1.38 4.03
CA ARG A 139 -11.86 -2.18 2.81
C ARG A 139 -13.11 -2.23 1.92
N VAL A 140 -14.30 -2.44 2.52
CA VAL A 140 -15.56 -2.43 1.77
C VAL A 140 -15.83 -1.08 1.14
N ARG A 141 -15.66 0.01 1.89
CA ARG A 141 -15.84 1.37 1.36
C ARG A 141 -14.88 1.70 0.22
N ALA A 142 -13.60 1.32 0.37
CA ALA A 142 -12.58 1.55 -0.65
C ALA A 142 -12.97 0.98 -2.01
N LEU A 143 -13.47 -0.24 -2.05
CA LEU A 143 -13.81 -0.91 -3.31
C LEU A 143 -15.23 -0.60 -3.80
N ASN A 144 -16.11 -0.07 -2.95
CA ASN A 144 -17.52 0.11 -3.28
C ASN A 144 -17.73 1.07 -4.47
N ALA A 145 -17.10 2.24 -4.45
CA ALA A 145 -17.26 3.24 -5.51
C ALA A 145 -16.85 2.69 -6.88
N VAL A 146 -15.72 2.00 -6.93
CA VAL A 146 -15.19 1.40 -8.16
C VAL A 146 -16.08 0.25 -8.63
N THR A 147 -16.56 -0.59 -7.71
CA THR A 147 -17.44 -1.72 -8.02
C THR A 147 -18.78 -1.24 -8.59
N VAL A 148 -19.41 -0.25 -7.95
CA VAL A 148 -20.68 0.32 -8.42
C VAL A 148 -20.51 0.97 -9.80
N THR A 149 -19.42 1.71 -10.01
CA THR A 149 -19.12 2.32 -11.31
C THR A 149 -18.93 1.26 -12.38
N LEU A 150 -18.16 0.22 -12.12
CA LEU A 150 -17.95 -0.88 -13.08
C LEU A 150 -19.24 -1.64 -13.38
N ALA A 151 -20.08 -1.88 -12.38
CA ALA A 151 -21.40 -2.51 -12.59
C ALA A 151 -22.28 -1.69 -13.54
N ARG A 152 -22.28 -0.37 -13.37
CA ARG A 152 -23.00 0.54 -14.27
C ARG A 152 -22.43 0.49 -15.69
N VAL A 153 -21.12 0.52 -15.83
CA VAL A 153 -20.43 0.40 -17.12
C VAL A 153 -20.78 -0.92 -17.80
N ILE A 154 -20.72 -2.06 -17.11
CA ILE A 154 -21.10 -3.37 -17.64
C ILE A 154 -22.57 -3.36 -18.11
N ALA A 155 -23.47 -2.79 -17.30
CA ALA A 155 -24.89 -2.72 -17.64
C ALA A 155 -25.19 -1.87 -18.87
N THR A 156 -24.36 -0.87 -19.19
CA THR A 156 -24.57 0.08 -20.29
C THR A 156 -23.77 -0.22 -21.55
N ALA A 157 -22.58 -0.82 -21.43
CA ALA A 157 -21.67 -1.06 -22.56
C ALA A 157 -22.05 -2.31 -23.38
N SER A 158 -22.75 -3.26 -22.80
CA SER A 158 -23.24 -4.45 -23.51
C SER A 158 -24.76 -4.37 -23.66
N ASP A 159 -25.29 -4.69 -24.87
CA ASP A 159 -26.73 -4.90 -25.09
C ASP A 159 -27.30 -6.09 -24.27
N GLY A 160 -26.67 -6.42 -23.22
CA GLY A 160 -26.92 -7.49 -22.26
C GLY A 160 -25.61 -7.96 -21.64
N SER A 161 -25.57 -7.96 -20.33
CA SER A 161 -24.46 -8.53 -19.52
C SER A 161 -23.90 -9.81 -20.16
N PRO A 162 -22.57 -10.09 -20.09
CA PRO A 162 -22.02 -11.31 -20.64
C PRO A 162 -22.82 -12.52 -20.14
N ALA A 163 -23.54 -13.16 -21.05
CA ALA A 163 -24.32 -14.39 -20.80
C ALA A 163 -25.34 -14.32 -19.65
N GLY A 164 -26.02 -13.16 -19.43
CA GLY A 164 -27.09 -13.03 -18.43
C GLY A 164 -26.61 -12.97 -16.95
N SER A 165 -25.34 -12.64 -16.71
CA SER A 165 -24.82 -12.46 -15.36
C SER A 165 -25.31 -11.13 -14.75
N ASP A 166 -25.47 -11.11 -13.42
CA ASP A 166 -25.73 -9.89 -12.66
C ASP A 166 -24.53 -8.92 -12.79
N PRO A 167 -24.72 -7.69 -13.31
CA PRO A 167 -23.63 -6.72 -13.47
C PRO A 167 -22.89 -6.40 -12.18
N MET A 168 -23.58 -6.37 -11.03
CA MET A 168 -22.95 -6.13 -9.74
C MET A 168 -22.07 -7.31 -9.32
N ALA A 169 -22.52 -8.54 -9.51
CA ALA A 169 -21.72 -9.73 -9.21
C ALA A 169 -20.50 -9.84 -10.13
N ALA A 170 -20.66 -9.53 -11.43
CA ALA A 170 -19.57 -9.48 -12.39
C ALA A 170 -18.53 -8.41 -12.00
N ALA A 171 -18.96 -7.19 -11.71
CA ALA A 171 -18.10 -6.11 -11.26
C ALA A 171 -17.36 -6.47 -9.96
N GLY A 172 -18.07 -7.00 -8.97
CA GLY A 172 -17.46 -7.42 -7.71
C GLY A 172 -16.39 -8.48 -7.90
N THR A 173 -16.63 -9.45 -8.79
CA THR A 173 -15.64 -10.50 -9.12
C THR A 173 -14.40 -9.90 -9.79
N LEU A 174 -14.58 -9.01 -10.77
CA LEU A 174 -13.49 -8.36 -11.48
C LEU A 174 -12.66 -7.47 -10.55
N ILE A 175 -13.31 -6.64 -9.73
CA ILE A 175 -12.61 -5.77 -8.77
C ILE A 175 -11.85 -6.61 -7.73
N ALA A 176 -12.43 -7.70 -7.24
CA ALA A 176 -11.74 -8.62 -6.33
C ALA A 176 -10.49 -9.22 -7.00
N MET A 177 -10.58 -9.64 -8.27
CA MET A 177 -9.44 -10.14 -9.05
C MET A 177 -8.37 -9.06 -9.21
N LEU A 178 -8.73 -7.84 -9.63
CA LEU A 178 -7.79 -6.74 -9.82
C LEU A 178 -7.05 -6.40 -8.53
N ALA A 179 -7.78 -6.23 -7.43
CA ALA A 179 -7.22 -5.93 -6.12
C ALA A 179 -6.29 -7.04 -5.62
N GLN A 180 -6.71 -8.31 -5.75
CA GLN A 180 -5.93 -9.46 -5.30
C GLN A 180 -4.62 -9.61 -6.09
N VAL A 181 -4.65 -9.48 -7.41
CA VAL A 181 -3.45 -9.58 -8.24
C VAL A 181 -2.50 -8.42 -7.96
N ALA A 182 -3.01 -7.19 -7.83
CA ALA A 182 -2.20 -6.03 -7.49
C ALA A 182 -1.52 -6.17 -6.12
N GLY A 183 -2.26 -6.64 -5.10
CA GLY A 183 -1.75 -6.87 -3.75
C GLY A 183 -0.69 -7.97 -3.67
N HIS A 184 -0.79 -8.99 -4.51
CA HIS A 184 0.05 -10.19 -4.47
C HIS A 184 1.00 -10.33 -5.67
N ARG A 185 1.22 -9.30 -6.48
CA ARG A 185 2.02 -9.35 -7.70
C ARG A 185 3.42 -9.94 -7.50
N TYR A 186 4.05 -9.72 -6.35
CA TYR A 186 5.37 -10.29 -6.05
C TYR A 186 5.38 -11.83 -5.97
N GLY A 187 4.24 -12.45 -5.63
CA GLY A 187 4.09 -13.90 -5.73
C GLY A 187 4.14 -14.38 -7.18
N PHE A 188 3.50 -13.64 -8.08
CA PHE A 188 3.54 -13.91 -9.51
C PHE A 188 4.92 -13.68 -10.11
N GLU A 189 5.62 -12.61 -9.72
CA GLU A 189 7.00 -12.35 -10.12
C GLU A 189 7.95 -13.47 -9.66
N PHE A 190 7.72 -14.04 -8.46
CA PHE A 190 8.45 -15.20 -7.98
C PHE A 190 8.27 -16.43 -8.88
N TRP A 191 7.11 -16.60 -9.49
CA TRP A 191 6.83 -17.64 -10.48
C TRP A 191 7.34 -17.27 -11.88
N GLY A 192 8.02 -16.16 -12.03
CA GLY A 192 8.54 -15.69 -13.30
C GLY A 192 7.52 -14.99 -14.20
N ILE A 193 6.33 -14.69 -13.68
CA ILE A 193 5.30 -13.95 -14.43
C ILE A 193 5.62 -12.46 -14.33
N ARG A 194 5.77 -11.79 -15.47
CA ARG A 194 6.05 -10.36 -15.51
C ARG A 194 4.82 -9.53 -15.20
N THR A 195 4.99 -8.39 -14.55
CA THR A 195 3.90 -7.44 -14.26
C THR A 195 3.17 -7.03 -15.55
N ALA A 196 3.88 -6.76 -16.65
CA ALA A 196 3.26 -6.42 -17.93
C ALA A 196 2.34 -7.54 -18.48
N SER A 197 2.72 -8.81 -18.29
CA SER A 197 1.89 -9.96 -18.68
C SER A 197 0.65 -10.09 -17.78
N LEU A 198 0.75 -9.74 -16.51
CA LEU A 198 -0.41 -9.67 -15.61
C LEU A 198 -1.37 -8.55 -16.04
N VAL A 199 -0.84 -7.38 -16.36
CA VAL A 199 -1.65 -6.25 -16.85
C VAL A 199 -2.35 -6.62 -18.15
N ASP A 200 -1.65 -7.18 -19.15
CA ASP A 200 -2.24 -7.61 -20.40
C ASP A 200 -3.36 -8.64 -20.20
N SER A 201 -3.11 -9.66 -19.39
CA SER A 201 -4.09 -10.71 -19.11
C SER A 201 -5.34 -10.18 -18.42
N GLN A 202 -5.17 -9.32 -17.41
CA GLN A 202 -6.29 -8.72 -16.69
C GLN A 202 -7.05 -7.72 -17.56
N ALA A 203 -6.36 -6.94 -18.40
CA ALA A 203 -7.00 -6.01 -19.33
C ALA A 203 -7.86 -6.75 -20.36
N ARG A 204 -7.40 -7.90 -20.87
CA ARG A 204 -8.21 -8.77 -21.78
C ARG A 204 -9.45 -9.29 -21.09
N LEU A 205 -9.35 -9.76 -19.86
CA LEU A 205 -10.49 -10.25 -19.09
C LEU A 205 -11.50 -9.13 -18.80
N LEU A 206 -11.01 -7.97 -18.39
CA LEU A 206 -11.83 -6.80 -18.10
C LEU A 206 -12.54 -6.29 -19.37
N HIS A 207 -11.77 -6.14 -20.47
CA HIS A 207 -12.32 -5.70 -21.77
C HIS A 207 -13.43 -6.64 -22.24
N TRP A 208 -13.17 -7.96 -22.22
CA TRP A 208 -14.18 -8.95 -22.61
C TRP A 208 -15.41 -8.91 -21.69
N ALA A 209 -15.23 -8.80 -20.40
CA ALA A 209 -16.33 -8.77 -19.45
C ALA A 209 -17.21 -7.51 -19.59
N VAL A 210 -16.63 -6.37 -19.98
CA VAL A 210 -17.37 -5.12 -20.18
C VAL A 210 -18.03 -5.07 -21.56
N THR A 211 -17.28 -5.42 -22.62
CA THR A 211 -17.73 -5.20 -24.00
C THR A 211 -18.40 -6.42 -24.65
N GLY A 212 -18.24 -7.60 -24.05
CA GLY A 212 -18.65 -8.88 -24.66
C GLY A 212 -17.77 -9.30 -25.85
N ARG A 213 -16.71 -8.55 -26.18
CA ARG A 213 -15.85 -8.73 -27.36
C ARG A 213 -14.43 -9.13 -26.93
N PRO A 214 -13.73 -9.96 -27.71
CA PRO A 214 -12.31 -10.20 -27.46
C PRO A 214 -11.51 -8.91 -27.63
N ALA A 215 -10.36 -8.82 -27.00
CA ALA A 215 -9.41 -7.73 -27.22
C ALA A 215 -9.03 -7.66 -28.71
N PRO A 216 -8.75 -6.46 -29.27
CA PRO A 216 -8.37 -6.30 -30.66
C PRO A 216 -7.15 -7.18 -31.02
N GLU A 217 -7.11 -7.70 -32.25
CA GLU A 217 -5.99 -8.51 -32.71
C GLU A 217 -4.70 -7.68 -32.78
N GLY A 218 -3.58 -8.28 -32.41
CA GLY A 218 -2.26 -7.68 -32.50
C GLY A 218 -1.95 -6.64 -31.41
N VAL A 219 -2.91 -6.32 -30.51
CA VAL A 219 -2.62 -5.43 -29.38
C VAL A 219 -2.09 -6.21 -28.18
N GLN A 220 -1.07 -5.65 -27.53
CA GLN A 220 -0.50 -6.15 -26.29
C GLN A 220 0.01 -4.99 -25.44
N VAL A 221 0.02 -5.18 -24.13
CA VAL A 221 0.65 -4.24 -23.21
C VAL A 221 2.17 -4.28 -23.42
N ALA A 222 2.80 -3.11 -23.50
CA ALA A 222 4.24 -3.00 -23.72
C ALA A 222 5.03 -3.82 -22.68
N GLY A 223 5.93 -4.68 -23.15
CA GLY A 223 6.71 -5.57 -22.30
C GLY A 223 6.01 -6.87 -21.88
N ALA A 224 4.78 -7.13 -22.34
CA ALA A 224 4.12 -8.41 -22.13
C ALA A 224 4.77 -9.55 -22.92
N ASP A 225 5.35 -9.25 -24.10
CA ASP A 225 6.12 -10.19 -24.91
C ASP A 225 7.55 -10.36 -24.40
N GLY A 226 8.02 -11.56 -24.46
CA GLY A 226 9.40 -11.90 -24.17
C GLY A 226 9.49 -13.35 -23.65
N PRO A 227 10.67 -13.97 -23.70
CA PRO A 227 10.84 -15.31 -23.15
C PRO A 227 10.47 -15.30 -21.67
N LEU A 228 9.67 -16.29 -21.25
CA LEU A 228 9.41 -16.52 -19.83
C LEU A 228 10.76 -16.59 -19.11
N PRO A 229 10.93 -15.88 -17.97
CA PRO A 229 12.09 -16.10 -17.13
C PRO A 229 12.13 -17.61 -16.84
N ARG A 230 13.30 -18.24 -17.07
CA ARG A 230 13.48 -19.65 -16.77
C ARG A 230 13.17 -19.83 -15.29
N THR A 231 12.10 -20.53 -14.99
CA THR A 231 11.82 -20.99 -13.64
C THR A 231 12.96 -21.95 -13.29
N GLY A 232 13.95 -21.45 -12.58
CA GLY A 232 14.92 -22.31 -11.90
C GLY A 232 14.15 -23.20 -10.92
N PRO A 233 14.68 -24.37 -10.55
CA PRO A 233 14.02 -25.23 -9.58
C PRO A 233 13.70 -24.41 -8.35
N VAL A 234 12.46 -24.50 -7.86
CA VAL A 234 11.99 -23.88 -6.63
C VAL A 234 12.79 -24.48 -5.47
N VAL A 235 13.98 -23.95 -5.22
CA VAL A 235 14.75 -24.27 -4.03
C VAL A 235 14.19 -23.37 -2.93
N GLY A 236 13.36 -23.96 -2.09
CA GLY A 236 12.87 -23.27 -0.90
C GLY A 236 14.04 -22.68 -0.12
N GLY A 237 13.97 -21.39 0.21
CA GLY A 237 14.79 -20.75 1.23
C GLY A 237 15.80 -19.69 0.78
N GLY A 238 16.11 -19.50 -0.51
CA GLY A 238 17.19 -18.57 -0.91
C GLY A 238 16.95 -17.09 -0.66
N ALA A 239 15.73 -16.59 -0.84
CA ALA A 239 15.42 -15.16 -0.68
C ALA A 239 15.37 -14.72 0.80
N ALA A 240 14.93 -15.60 1.70
CA ALA A 240 14.98 -15.33 3.14
C ALA A 240 16.43 -15.33 3.66
N ALA A 241 17.27 -16.23 3.17
CA ALA A 241 18.70 -16.29 3.52
C ALA A 241 19.48 -15.06 3.00
N ALA A 242 19.18 -14.58 1.79
CA ALA A 242 19.82 -13.38 1.23
C ALA A 242 19.45 -12.10 2.01
N ARG A 243 18.20 -11.93 2.43
CA ARG A 243 17.77 -10.82 3.28
C ARG A 243 18.39 -10.88 4.67
N THR A 244 18.49 -12.09 5.26
CA THR A 244 19.14 -12.29 6.57
C THR A 244 20.63 -11.99 6.48
N ALA A 245 21.31 -12.35 5.37
CA ALA A 245 22.70 -12.02 5.13
C ALA A 245 22.94 -10.53 4.96
N GLN A 246 22.08 -9.81 4.23
CA GLN A 246 22.16 -8.34 4.08
C GLN A 246 21.93 -7.60 5.40
N VAL A 247 20.96 -8.02 6.20
CA VAL A 247 20.71 -7.44 7.54
C VAL A 247 21.88 -7.72 8.48
N LYS A 248 22.51 -8.91 8.40
CA LYS A 248 23.68 -9.28 9.21
C LYS A 248 24.93 -8.49 8.77
N ALA A 249 25.13 -8.27 7.48
CA ALA A 249 26.22 -7.45 6.94
C ALA A 249 26.07 -5.96 7.29
N ALA A 250 24.86 -5.42 7.31
CA ALA A 250 24.57 -4.06 7.75
C ALA A 250 24.85 -3.87 9.25
N ARG A 251 24.48 -4.86 10.08
CA ARG A 251 24.78 -4.85 11.52
C ARG A 251 26.29 -4.98 11.82
N SER A 252 27.03 -5.77 11.04
CA SER A 252 28.49 -5.92 11.18
C SER A 252 29.22 -4.61 10.84
N LYS A 253 28.79 -3.87 9.81
CA LYS A 253 29.35 -2.55 9.48
C LYS A 253 29.05 -1.47 10.50
N ALA A 254 27.90 -1.53 11.17
CA ALA A 254 27.54 -0.59 12.24
C ALA A 254 28.28 -0.87 13.56
N GLY A 255 28.73 -2.10 13.79
CA GLY A 255 29.49 -2.50 14.99
C GLY A 255 30.98 -2.24 14.94
N ALA A 256 31.57 -2.06 13.75
CA ALA A 256 33.03 -1.89 13.57
C ALA A 256 33.53 -0.45 13.74
N GLY A 257 32.62 0.51 14.03
CA GLY A 257 32.96 1.94 14.13
C GLY A 257 33.26 2.46 15.54
N LYS A 258 33.36 1.62 16.57
CA LYS A 258 33.57 2.08 17.94
C LYS A 258 34.59 1.21 18.71
N VAL A 259 35.85 1.22 18.34
CA VAL A 259 37.00 0.95 19.27
C VAL A 259 38.24 1.60 18.65
N SER A 260 38.51 2.84 18.99
CA SER A 260 39.86 3.43 18.98
C SER A 260 39.80 4.72 19.80
N GLY A 261 40.39 4.68 20.99
CA GLY A 261 40.48 5.88 21.81
C GLY A 261 41.04 5.57 23.21
N GLY A 262 42.37 5.32 23.30
CA GLY A 262 43.29 5.91 24.25
C GLY A 262 43.14 5.59 25.73
N THR A 263 43.86 4.56 26.17
CA THR A 263 44.30 4.37 27.57
C THR A 263 45.34 5.42 27.93
N THR A 264 45.07 6.31 28.89
CA THR A 264 46.10 6.96 29.69
C THR A 264 45.74 6.83 31.17
N ARG A 265 46.59 6.12 31.86
CA ARG A 265 46.59 5.84 33.32
C ARG A 265 47.31 6.98 34.03
N PRO A 266 46.75 7.64 35.06
CA PRO A 266 47.54 8.47 35.96
C PRO A 266 48.15 7.65 37.12
N PRO A 267 49.27 8.12 37.76
CA PRO A 267 50.09 7.35 38.67
C PRO A 267 49.53 7.32 40.10
N ARG A 268 49.86 6.24 40.79
CA ARG A 268 49.69 6.05 42.25
C ARG A 268 50.49 7.04 43.05
N SER A 269 49.91 7.65 44.05
CA SER A 269 50.62 8.20 45.20
C SER A 269 50.24 7.45 46.48
N ALA A 270 51.23 7.12 47.23
CA ALA A 270 51.23 6.27 48.42
C ALA A 270 50.78 7.05 49.71
N PRO A 271 50.54 6.37 50.81
CA PRO A 271 49.85 6.90 51.99
C PRO A 271 50.80 7.60 52.95
N ARG A 272 50.28 8.53 53.76
CA ARG A 272 50.92 8.92 55.06
C ARG A 272 49.87 8.86 56.14
N ALA A 273 50.37 8.30 57.23
CA ALA A 273 49.75 8.04 58.50
C ALA A 273 49.68 9.27 59.43
N SER A 274 48.90 9.09 60.51
CA SER A 274 48.96 9.73 61.84
C SER A 274 48.52 11.22 61.91
N ASP A 275 47.52 11.62 62.65
CA ASP A 275 47.23 11.46 64.08
C ASP A 275 45.72 11.54 64.34
#